data_394ef15dcc7a78428e6ceef23842bcea
#
_entry.id   394ef15dcc7a78428e6ceef23842bcea
#
_cell.length_a   1.000
_cell.length_b   1.000
_cell.length_c   1.000
_cell.angle_alpha   90.00
_cell.angle_beta   90.00
_cell.angle_gamma   90.00
#
_symmetry.space_group_name_H-M   'P 1'
#
loop_
_entity.id
_entity.type
_entity.pdbx_description
1 polymer ?
#
loop_
_entity_poly.entity_id
_entity_poly.type
_entity_poly.pdbx_seq_one_letter_code
_entity_poly.pdbx_strand_id
1 'polypeptide(L)'
;YNVPIGYALKDIPAGAWVHERLLHMPDARTLDNLPKATAPAWNAEPLTGYTFEGYRNADGSVGTRNILAITTTVQCVAGVVDFAVQRIKEQLLLRYPNVDDVIGLEHSYGCGVAIDAPDAIIPIRTLRNISKNPNFGGEVMVVSLGCEKLQPERLLPLGSIPLQANEVLDVVCLQADKHVGFMSMIDSVLASAVPHL
;
A
#
# COMPACT_ATOMS: atom_id res chain seq x y z
N TYR A 1 -15.29 5.29 -14.68
CA TYR A 1 -14.59 4.56 -13.63
C TYR A 1 -15.04 3.10 -13.53
N ASN A 2 -16.00 2.67 -14.35
CA ASN A 2 -16.46 1.29 -14.53
C ASN A 2 -16.95 0.58 -13.24
N VAL A 3 -17.49 1.34 -12.30
CA VAL A 3 -18.11 0.82 -11.09
C VAL A 3 -19.56 1.30 -11.04
N PRO A 4 -20.57 0.41 -10.87
CA PRO A 4 -21.95 0.83 -10.67
C PRO A 4 -22.06 1.71 -9.41
N ILE A 5 -22.66 2.89 -9.54
CA ILE A 5 -22.95 3.78 -8.43
C ILE A 5 -24.41 3.60 -7.93
N GLY A 6 -25.16 2.73 -8.54
CA GLY A 6 -26.56 2.39 -8.23
C GLY A 6 -27.37 2.07 -9.48
N TYR A 7 -28.59 1.67 -9.27
CA TYR A 7 -29.57 1.38 -10.32
C TYR A 7 -30.70 2.40 -10.25
N ALA A 8 -31.12 2.93 -11.40
CA ALA A 8 -32.19 3.91 -11.46
C ALA A 8 -33.51 3.35 -10.93
N LEU A 9 -34.15 4.07 -10.01
CA LEU A 9 -35.49 3.72 -9.46
C LEU A 9 -36.63 4.09 -10.43
N LYS A 10 -36.36 4.98 -11.38
CA LYS A 10 -37.30 5.47 -12.39
C LYS A 10 -36.53 6.07 -13.55
N ASP A 11 -37.21 6.38 -14.64
CA ASP A 11 -36.60 7.08 -15.77
C ASP A 11 -36.00 8.41 -15.32
N ILE A 12 -34.75 8.65 -15.71
CA ILE A 12 -34.01 9.88 -15.41
C ILE A 12 -33.82 10.64 -16.72
N PRO A 13 -34.46 11.82 -16.88
CA PRO A 13 -34.35 12.60 -18.10
C PRO A 13 -32.92 13.05 -18.38
N ALA A 14 -32.56 13.21 -19.65
CA ALA A 14 -31.27 13.77 -20.05
C ALA A 14 -31.08 15.16 -19.42
N GLY A 15 -29.89 15.41 -18.84
CA GLY A 15 -29.54 16.65 -18.14
C GLY A 15 -30.03 16.73 -16.69
N ALA A 16 -30.77 15.75 -16.19
CA ALA A 16 -31.18 15.73 -14.78
C ALA A 16 -29.96 15.44 -13.88
N TRP A 17 -29.94 16.08 -12.72
CA TRP A 17 -28.97 15.78 -11.66
C TRP A 17 -29.26 14.41 -11.04
N VAL A 18 -28.32 13.49 -11.13
CA VAL A 18 -28.41 12.15 -10.54
C VAL A 18 -27.97 12.24 -9.06
N HIS A 19 -28.81 11.77 -8.16
CA HIS A 19 -28.56 11.78 -6.72
C HIS A 19 -29.17 10.53 -6.06
N GLU A 20 -28.88 10.30 -4.78
CA GLU A 20 -29.23 9.10 -4.00
C GLU A 20 -30.74 8.78 -3.98
N ARG A 21 -31.63 9.77 -4.13
CA ARG A 21 -33.10 9.55 -4.17
C ARG A 21 -33.61 9.00 -5.50
N LEU A 22 -32.78 9.00 -6.51
CA LEU A 22 -33.07 8.45 -7.83
C LEU A 22 -32.42 7.09 -8.07
N LEU A 23 -31.56 6.66 -7.15
CA LEU A 23 -30.80 5.45 -7.26
C LEU A 23 -31.10 4.50 -6.11
N HIS A 24 -31.11 3.21 -6.42
CA HIS A 24 -31.03 2.12 -5.46
C HIS A 24 -29.63 1.51 -5.53
N MET A 25 -28.96 1.43 -4.39
CA MET A 25 -27.71 0.69 -4.27
C MET A 25 -28.06 -0.70 -3.72
N PRO A 26 -27.79 -1.78 -4.45
CA PRO A 26 -28.00 -3.11 -3.92
C PRO A 26 -27.05 -3.38 -2.75
N ASP A 27 -27.44 -4.27 -1.87
CA ASP A 27 -26.56 -4.75 -0.82
C ASP A 27 -25.29 -5.36 -1.41
N ALA A 28 -24.17 -5.14 -0.74
CA ALA A 28 -22.91 -5.75 -1.12
C ALA A 28 -23.06 -7.28 -1.11
N ARG A 29 -22.55 -7.94 -2.15
CA ARG A 29 -22.52 -9.41 -2.17
C ARG A 29 -21.66 -9.89 -1.03
N THR A 30 -22.16 -10.89 -0.30
CA THR A 30 -21.34 -11.56 0.70
C THR A 30 -20.22 -12.37 0.03
N LEU A 31 -19.11 -12.56 0.75
CA LEU A 31 -17.98 -13.35 0.25
C LEU A 31 -18.21 -14.87 0.39
N ASP A 32 -19.36 -15.28 0.91
CA ASP A 32 -19.68 -16.69 1.21
C ASP A 32 -19.69 -17.59 -0.03
N ASN A 33 -20.00 -17.01 -1.18
CA ASN A 33 -20.09 -17.73 -2.45
C ASN A 33 -18.86 -17.55 -3.35
N LEU A 34 -17.73 -17.07 -2.83
CA LEU A 34 -16.50 -17.03 -3.61
C LEU A 34 -16.05 -18.44 -3.98
N PRO A 35 -15.51 -18.64 -5.17
CA PRO A 35 -14.93 -19.92 -5.56
C PRO A 35 -13.86 -20.34 -4.56
N LYS A 36 -13.98 -21.53 -4.00
CA LYS A 36 -12.98 -22.12 -3.13
C LYS A 36 -12.35 -23.31 -3.82
N ALA A 37 -11.04 -23.46 -3.67
CA ALA A 37 -10.36 -24.66 -4.12
C ALA A 37 -10.86 -25.84 -3.26
N THR A 38 -11.42 -26.85 -3.92
CA THR A 38 -11.91 -28.08 -3.26
C THR A 38 -10.94 -29.23 -3.41
N ALA A 39 -9.99 -29.14 -4.32
CA ALA A 39 -8.93 -30.13 -4.45
C ALA A 39 -7.82 -29.85 -3.42
N PRO A 40 -7.26 -30.89 -2.79
CA PRO A 40 -6.09 -30.74 -1.94
C PRO A 40 -4.94 -30.14 -2.77
N ALA A 41 -4.15 -29.26 -2.14
CA ALA A 41 -2.95 -28.73 -2.77
C ALA A 41 -2.00 -29.90 -3.12
N TRP A 42 -1.40 -29.84 -4.31
CA TRP A 42 -0.37 -30.81 -4.67
C TRP A 42 0.82 -30.66 -3.73
N ASN A 43 1.12 -31.72 -3.01
CA ASN A 43 2.26 -31.78 -2.11
C ASN A 43 3.47 -32.30 -2.90
N ALA A 44 4.26 -31.39 -3.46
CA ALA A 44 5.50 -31.75 -4.11
C ALA A 44 6.61 -31.96 -3.06
N GLU A 45 7.47 -32.92 -3.30
CA GLU A 45 8.69 -33.08 -2.50
C GLU A 45 9.55 -31.80 -2.62
N PRO A 46 10.05 -31.28 -1.48
CA PRO A 46 10.91 -30.10 -1.51
C PRO A 46 12.16 -30.35 -2.34
N LEU A 47 12.53 -29.41 -3.19
CA LEU A 47 13.82 -29.41 -3.88
C LEU A 47 14.93 -29.25 -2.83
N THR A 48 15.92 -30.13 -2.88
CA THR A 48 17.09 -30.09 -1.99
C THR A 48 18.38 -29.91 -2.79
N GLY A 49 19.41 -29.31 -2.17
CA GLY A 49 20.71 -29.11 -2.81
C GLY A 49 20.78 -27.91 -3.75
N TYR A 50 19.71 -27.15 -3.89
CA TYR A 50 19.69 -25.88 -4.63
C TYR A 50 19.91 -24.70 -3.69
N THR A 51 20.76 -23.76 -4.08
CA THR A 51 21.06 -22.53 -3.32
C THR A 51 20.98 -21.32 -4.23
N PHE A 52 20.79 -20.16 -3.64
CA PHE A 52 20.86 -18.87 -4.33
C PHE A 52 21.55 -17.83 -3.44
N GLU A 53 22.17 -16.82 -4.04
CA GLU A 53 22.66 -15.65 -3.34
C GLU A 53 21.48 -14.71 -3.02
N GLY A 54 21.40 -14.24 -1.77
CA GLY A 54 20.28 -13.39 -1.34
C GLY A 54 20.60 -12.54 -0.13
N TYR A 55 19.71 -11.59 0.13
CA TYR A 55 19.78 -10.66 1.28
C TYR A 55 19.05 -11.25 2.47
N ARG A 56 19.78 -11.44 3.57
CA ARG A 56 19.20 -12.01 4.79
C ARG A 56 18.62 -10.90 5.67
N ASN A 57 17.33 -10.98 5.97
CA ASN A 57 16.62 -10.05 6.83
C ASN A 57 16.74 -10.41 8.31
N ALA A 58 16.43 -9.45 9.20
CA ALA A 58 16.50 -9.63 10.65
C ALA A 58 15.57 -10.74 11.19
N ASP A 59 14.43 -10.97 10.52
CA ASP A 59 13.47 -12.04 10.85
C ASP A 59 13.88 -13.43 10.34
N GLY A 60 15.03 -13.51 9.66
CA GLY A 60 15.55 -14.73 9.05
C GLY A 60 15.00 -15.05 7.66
N SER A 61 14.07 -14.26 7.14
CA SER A 61 13.66 -14.36 5.73
C SER A 61 14.80 -13.94 4.79
N VAL A 62 14.73 -14.34 3.53
CA VAL A 62 15.77 -14.03 2.54
C VAL A 62 15.13 -13.46 1.30
N GLY A 63 15.52 -12.24 0.94
CA GLY A 63 15.16 -11.59 -0.31
C GLY A 63 16.12 -11.95 -1.43
N THR A 64 15.64 -12.04 -2.66
CA THR A 64 16.46 -12.14 -3.87
C THR A 64 16.88 -10.76 -4.40
N ARG A 65 16.31 -9.71 -3.84
CA ARG A 65 16.60 -8.30 -4.10
C ARG A 65 16.60 -7.51 -2.79
N ASN A 66 17.26 -6.36 -2.79
CA ASN A 66 17.20 -5.37 -1.72
C ASN A 66 16.53 -4.10 -2.26
N ILE A 67 15.27 -3.89 -1.91
CA ILE A 67 14.41 -2.84 -2.48
C ILE A 67 13.85 -1.98 -1.35
N LEU A 68 14.02 -0.67 -1.44
CA LEU A 68 13.27 0.25 -0.59
C LEU A 68 11.82 0.35 -1.10
N ALA A 69 10.86 -0.04 -0.27
CA ALA A 69 9.44 0.10 -0.56
C ALA A 69 8.83 1.29 0.17
N ILE A 70 8.07 2.12 -0.55
CA ILE A 70 7.32 3.25 -0.01
C ILE A 70 5.84 2.97 -0.19
N THR A 71 5.13 2.64 0.88
CA THR A 71 3.69 2.36 0.82
C THR A 71 2.87 3.63 1.03
N THR A 72 1.68 3.65 0.42
CA THR A 72 0.70 4.72 0.60
C THR A 72 -0.43 4.28 1.52
N THR A 73 -1.05 5.21 2.25
CA THR A 73 -2.27 4.94 3.02
C THR A 73 -3.53 5.24 2.24
N VAL A 74 -3.42 6.04 1.17
CA VAL A 74 -4.54 6.52 0.38
C VAL A 74 -4.14 6.84 -1.05
N GLN A 75 -5.05 6.64 -1.99
CA GLN A 75 -4.83 6.95 -3.40
C GLN A 75 -4.42 8.40 -3.68
N CYS A 76 -4.82 9.36 -2.83
CA CYS A 76 -4.55 10.79 -3.04
C CYS A 76 -3.05 11.12 -3.02
N VAL A 77 -2.22 10.31 -2.38
CA VAL A 77 -0.77 10.52 -2.30
C VAL A 77 0.03 9.76 -3.36
N ALA A 78 -0.61 8.90 -4.15
CA ALA A 78 0.06 8.05 -5.14
C ALA A 78 0.95 8.85 -6.10
N GLY A 79 0.43 9.90 -6.72
CA GLY A 79 1.21 10.74 -7.63
C GLY A 79 2.37 11.49 -6.97
N VAL A 80 2.29 11.79 -5.67
CA VAL A 80 3.40 12.38 -4.91
C VAL A 80 4.48 11.33 -4.68
N VAL A 81 4.08 10.09 -4.31
CA VAL A 81 5.01 8.98 -4.11
C VAL A 81 5.70 8.60 -5.41
N ASP A 82 4.95 8.48 -6.52
CA ASP A 82 5.53 8.18 -7.84
C ASP A 82 6.60 9.19 -8.23
N PHE A 83 6.30 10.48 -8.09
CA PHE A 83 7.26 11.55 -8.36
C PHE A 83 8.49 11.48 -7.42
N ALA A 84 8.27 11.24 -6.12
CA ALA A 84 9.35 11.10 -5.14
C ALA A 84 10.25 9.90 -5.44
N VAL A 85 9.66 8.74 -5.77
CA VAL A 85 10.40 7.54 -6.17
C VAL A 85 11.32 7.80 -7.36
N GLN A 86 10.81 8.48 -8.41
CA GLN A 86 11.64 8.87 -9.54
C GLN A 86 12.82 9.76 -9.11
N ARG A 87 12.58 10.75 -8.25
CA ARG A 87 13.63 11.63 -7.72
C ARG A 87 14.65 10.88 -6.87
N ILE A 88 14.22 9.95 -6.04
CA ILE A 88 15.11 9.10 -5.24
C ILE A 88 16.01 8.28 -6.16
N LYS A 89 15.45 7.65 -7.19
CA LYS A 89 16.24 6.88 -8.18
C LYS A 89 17.27 7.75 -8.89
N GLU A 90 16.91 8.93 -9.34
CA GLU A 90 17.78 9.83 -10.07
C GLU A 90 18.89 10.45 -9.20
N GLN A 91 18.57 10.83 -7.96
CA GLN A 91 19.42 11.67 -7.14
C GLN A 91 20.16 10.92 -6.02
N LEU A 92 19.56 9.86 -5.49
CA LEU A 92 20.07 9.17 -4.31
C LEU A 92 20.57 7.76 -4.62
N LEU A 93 19.82 6.93 -5.34
CA LEU A 93 20.06 5.50 -5.49
C LEU A 93 21.48 5.16 -5.95
N LEU A 94 22.05 5.96 -6.82
CA LEU A 94 23.44 5.75 -7.30
C LEU A 94 24.51 5.80 -6.19
N ARG A 95 24.20 6.34 -5.02
CA ARG A 95 25.10 6.42 -3.87
C ARG A 95 25.01 5.19 -2.97
N TYR A 96 24.03 4.33 -3.21
CA TYR A 96 23.70 3.17 -2.37
C TYR A 96 23.75 1.87 -3.18
N PRO A 97 24.96 1.36 -3.49
CA PRO A 97 25.15 0.24 -4.41
C PRO A 97 24.57 -1.09 -3.90
N ASN A 98 24.20 -1.17 -2.63
CA ASN A 98 23.56 -2.34 -2.04
C ASN A 98 22.04 -2.33 -2.14
N VAL A 99 21.44 -1.26 -2.64
CA VAL A 99 20.01 -1.13 -2.87
C VAL A 99 19.73 -1.31 -4.36
N ASP A 100 18.97 -2.33 -4.70
CA ASP A 100 18.69 -2.67 -6.10
C ASP A 100 17.67 -1.73 -6.76
N ASP A 101 16.70 -1.24 -5.98
CA ASP A 101 15.64 -0.38 -6.52
C ASP A 101 14.88 0.34 -5.40
N VAL A 102 14.05 1.31 -5.78
CA VAL A 102 13.06 1.98 -4.93
C VAL A 102 11.72 1.92 -5.62
N ILE A 103 10.67 1.50 -4.91
CA ILE A 103 9.34 1.35 -5.50
C ILE A 103 8.24 1.99 -4.65
N GLY A 104 7.20 2.49 -5.29
CA GLY A 104 5.95 2.89 -4.67
C GLY A 104 4.99 1.69 -4.59
N LEU A 105 4.42 1.43 -3.42
CA LEU A 105 3.33 0.48 -3.22
C LEU A 105 2.01 1.27 -3.21
N GLU A 106 1.57 1.64 -4.39
CA GLU A 106 0.41 2.49 -4.59
C GLU A 106 -0.87 1.66 -4.71
N HIS A 107 -1.99 2.26 -4.30
CA HIS A 107 -3.30 1.63 -4.37
C HIS A 107 -4.42 2.67 -4.46
N SER A 108 -5.60 2.24 -4.85
CA SER A 108 -6.79 3.08 -5.02
C SER A 108 -7.76 3.03 -3.82
N TYR A 109 -7.31 2.63 -2.65
CA TYR A 109 -8.11 2.47 -1.43
C TYR A 109 -7.82 3.60 -0.42
N GLY A 110 -8.54 3.66 0.69
CA GLY A 110 -8.22 4.49 1.87
C GLY A 110 -9.03 5.77 2.03
N CYS A 111 -9.56 6.36 0.95
CA CYS A 111 -10.37 7.57 0.98
C CYS A 111 -11.84 7.26 0.70
N GLY A 112 -12.75 7.86 1.48
CA GLY A 112 -14.20 7.77 1.24
C GLY A 112 -14.80 6.37 1.38
N VAL A 113 -14.06 5.39 1.86
CA VAL A 113 -14.46 4.00 1.98
C VAL A 113 -15.15 3.71 3.32
N ALA A 114 -16.01 2.71 3.34
CA ALA A 114 -16.57 2.15 4.58
C ALA A 114 -15.51 1.28 5.27
N ILE A 115 -14.58 1.93 5.96
CA ILE A 115 -13.36 1.30 6.50
C ILE A 115 -13.64 0.22 7.55
N ASP A 116 -14.84 0.25 8.17
CA ASP A 116 -15.28 -0.71 9.17
C ASP A 116 -16.25 -1.76 8.60
N ALA A 117 -16.51 -1.73 7.29
CA ALA A 117 -17.29 -2.79 6.65
C ALA A 117 -16.56 -4.15 6.74
N PRO A 118 -17.27 -5.27 6.83
CA PRO A 118 -16.65 -6.61 6.96
C PRO A 118 -15.60 -6.89 5.88
N ASP A 119 -15.83 -6.45 4.65
CA ASP A 119 -14.95 -6.73 3.52
C ASP A 119 -13.76 -5.76 3.43
N ALA A 120 -13.72 -4.69 4.22
CA ALA A 120 -12.61 -3.74 4.27
C ALA A 120 -11.29 -4.41 4.71
N ILE A 121 -11.38 -5.53 5.44
CA ILE A 121 -10.20 -6.28 5.85
C ILE A 121 -9.41 -6.86 4.66
N ILE A 122 -10.06 -7.13 3.53
CA ILE A 122 -9.41 -7.75 2.37
C ILE A 122 -8.34 -6.84 1.77
N PRO A 123 -8.66 -5.62 1.28
CA PRO A 123 -7.65 -4.71 0.75
C PRO A 123 -6.61 -4.32 1.81
N ILE A 124 -7.00 -4.08 3.07
CA ILE A 124 -6.07 -3.72 4.14
C ILE A 124 -5.07 -4.86 4.38
N ARG A 125 -5.54 -6.10 4.49
CA ARG A 125 -4.68 -7.28 4.66
C ARG A 125 -3.77 -7.49 3.47
N THR A 126 -4.26 -7.28 2.25
CA THR A 126 -3.48 -7.41 1.02
C THR A 126 -2.32 -6.42 1.02
N LEU A 127 -2.57 -5.14 1.27
CA LEU A 127 -1.54 -4.10 1.34
C LEU A 127 -0.50 -4.40 2.43
N ARG A 128 -0.97 -4.80 3.62
CA ARG A 128 -0.10 -5.22 4.72
C ARG A 128 0.78 -6.41 4.36
N ASN A 129 0.24 -7.41 3.67
CA ASN A 129 1.00 -8.59 3.28
C ASN A 129 2.01 -8.29 2.17
N ILE A 130 1.69 -7.41 1.23
CA ILE A 130 2.66 -6.94 0.23
C ILE A 130 3.85 -6.28 0.92
N SER A 131 3.61 -5.45 1.93
CA SER A 131 4.67 -4.78 2.70
C SER A 131 5.61 -5.73 3.45
N LYS A 132 5.24 -7.01 3.59
CA LYS A 132 6.08 -8.06 4.20
C LYS A 132 6.92 -8.86 3.20
N ASN A 133 7.01 -8.41 1.96
CA ASN A 133 7.82 -9.11 0.97
C ASN A 133 9.31 -9.12 1.42
N PRO A 134 9.98 -10.28 1.42
CA PRO A 134 11.38 -10.38 1.85
C PRO A 134 12.35 -9.47 1.12
N ASN A 135 12.02 -9.06 -0.10
CA ASN A 135 12.83 -8.13 -0.88
C ASN A 135 12.85 -6.69 -0.33
N PHE A 136 12.00 -6.39 0.65
CA PHE A 136 11.94 -5.06 1.29
C PHE A 136 12.74 -4.98 2.59
N GLY A 137 13.58 -5.96 2.88
CA GLY A 137 14.45 -5.93 4.04
C GLY A 137 13.75 -6.06 5.40
N GLY A 138 12.42 -6.25 5.42
CA GLY A 138 11.60 -6.21 6.62
C GLY A 138 11.20 -4.80 7.04
N GLU A 139 11.38 -3.81 6.16
CA GLU A 139 11.18 -2.40 6.42
C GLU A 139 10.38 -1.76 5.28
N VAL A 140 9.45 -0.87 5.61
CA VAL A 140 8.65 -0.12 4.65
C VAL A 140 8.44 1.30 5.15
N MET A 141 8.78 2.27 4.32
CA MET A 141 8.46 3.68 4.56
C MET A 141 6.99 3.95 4.21
N VAL A 142 6.32 4.83 4.95
CA VAL A 142 4.90 5.13 4.75
C VAL A 142 4.70 6.59 4.38
N VAL A 143 3.94 6.85 3.33
CA VAL A 143 3.46 8.20 2.99
C VAL A 143 1.95 8.26 3.19
N SER A 144 1.52 9.16 4.07
CA SER A 144 0.11 9.43 4.40
C SER A 144 -0.30 10.81 3.94
N LEU A 145 -1.61 11.03 3.74
CA LEU A 145 -2.14 12.37 3.50
C LEU A 145 -2.36 13.13 4.81
N GLY A 146 -3.04 12.50 5.78
CA GLY A 146 -3.40 13.04 7.08
C GLY A 146 -4.90 13.01 7.39
N CYS A 147 -5.76 13.08 6.38
CA CYS A 147 -7.23 13.07 6.54
C CYS A 147 -7.90 11.76 6.10
N GLU A 148 -7.14 10.78 5.67
CA GLU A 148 -7.64 9.47 5.24
C GLU A 148 -8.19 8.64 6.40
N LYS A 149 -9.13 7.74 6.10
CA LYS A 149 -9.67 6.80 7.09
C LYS A 149 -8.74 5.62 7.37
N LEU A 150 -7.93 5.24 6.38
CA LEU A 150 -6.92 4.20 6.55
C LEU A 150 -5.62 4.85 7.07
N GLN A 151 -5.60 5.17 8.35
CA GLN A 151 -4.42 5.74 9.02
C GLN A 151 -3.24 4.76 8.99
N PRO A 152 -1.98 5.25 9.04
CA PRO A 152 -0.78 4.43 8.99
C PRO A 152 -0.79 3.26 9.98
N GLU A 153 -1.18 3.50 11.22
CA GLU A 153 -1.23 2.50 12.30
C GLU A 153 -2.28 1.42 12.06
N ARG A 154 -3.32 1.76 11.29
CA ARG A 154 -4.35 0.79 10.87
C ARG A 154 -3.86 -0.06 9.71
N LEU A 155 -3.12 0.52 8.77
CA LEU A 155 -2.51 -0.22 7.67
C LEU A 155 -1.41 -1.14 8.18
N LEU A 156 -0.46 -0.59 8.92
CA LEU A 156 0.70 -1.29 9.47
C LEU A 156 0.73 -1.12 11.01
N PRO A 157 -0.05 -1.92 11.75
CA PRO A 157 0.03 -1.92 13.21
C PRO A 157 1.45 -2.20 13.70
N LEU A 158 1.82 -1.61 14.83
CA LEU A 158 3.12 -1.81 15.46
C LEU A 158 3.45 -3.31 15.57
N GLY A 159 4.65 -3.69 15.20
CA GLY A 159 5.09 -5.10 15.15
C GLY A 159 4.56 -5.89 13.95
N SER A 160 3.83 -5.27 13.03
CA SER A 160 3.39 -5.95 11.79
C SER A 160 4.51 -6.12 10.76
N ILE A 161 5.56 -5.31 10.85
CA ILE A 161 6.79 -5.40 10.07
C ILE A 161 7.94 -5.75 11.01
N PRO A 162 8.83 -6.69 10.67
CA PRO A 162 9.86 -7.22 11.59
C PRO A 162 10.77 -6.17 12.24
N LEU A 163 11.29 -5.23 11.46
CA LEU A 163 12.19 -4.19 11.96
C LEU A 163 11.49 -3.12 12.80
N GLN A 164 10.17 -3.01 12.68
CA GLN A 164 9.36 -2.04 13.42
C GLN A 164 8.77 -2.61 14.72
N ALA A 165 9.18 -3.80 15.13
CA ALA A 165 8.63 -4.45 16.33
C ALA A 165 8.79 -3.60 17.61
N ASN A 166 9.82 -2.74 17.65
CA ASN A 166 10.14 -1.88 18.80
C ASN A 166 10.33 -0.39 18.43
N GLU A 167 10.06 -0.01 17.21
CA GLU A 167 10.28 1.34 16.71
C GLU A 167 8.99 1.98 16.20
N VAL A 168 8.97 3.31 16.16
CA VAL A 168 7.86 4.08 15.59
C VAL A 168 7.90 3.93 14.08
N LEU A 169 6.73 3.67 13.48
CA LEU A 169 6.57 3.63 12.03
C LEU A 169 7.08 4.93 11.40
N ASP A 170 7.98 4.84 10.41
CA ASP A 170 8.41 6.04 9.67
C ASP A 170 7.33 6.51 8.72
N VAL A 171 6.68 7.61 9.06
CA VAL A 171 5.54 8.17 8.35
C VAL A 171 5.81 9.59 7.91
N VAL A 172 5.75 9.83 6.61
CA VAL A 172 5.69 11.19 6.05
C VAL A 172 4.24 11.57 5.81
N CYS A 173 3.69 12.42 6.69
CA CYS A 173 2.34 12.98 6.53
C CYS A 173 2.40 14.24 5.65
N LEU A 174 1.75 14.22 4.48
CA LEU A 174 1.83 15.32 3.52
C LEU A 174 1.09 16.59 3.95
N GLN A 175 0.05 16.48 4.79
CA GLN A 175 -0.69 17.62 5.34
C GLN A 175 -0.09 18.15 6.66
N ALA A 176 1.10 17.70 7.05
CA ALA A 176 1.76 18.28 8.22
C ALA A 176 2.09 19.77 8.00
N ASP A 177 1.93 20.59 9.04
CA ASP A 177 2.10 22.05 9.00
C ASP A 177 3.47 22.50 8.48
N LYS A 178 4.48 21.64 8.57
CA LYS A 178 5.83 21.91 8.08
C LYS A 178 5.93 21.98 6.54
N HIS A 179 4.94 21.45 5.83
CA HIS A 179 4.98 21.37 4.37
C HIS A 179 4.35 22.62 3.74
N VAL A 180 5.15 23.34 2.96
CA VAL A 180 4.71 24.52 2.22
C VAL A 180 4.87 24.26 0.72
N GLY A 181 3.77 23.81 0.09
CA GLY A 181 3.73 23.49 -1.34
C GLY A 181 4.32 22.11 -1.67
N PHE A 182 4.15 21.71 -2.94
CA PHE A 182 4.46 20.39 -3.43
C PHE A 182 5.92 19.97 -3.23
N MET A 183 6.87 20.86 -3.54
CA MET A 183 8.30 20.52 -3.43
C MET A 183 8.73 20.24 -1.99
N SER A 184 8.16 20.93 -1.00
CA SER A 184 8.43 20.67 0.41
C SER A 184 7.97 19.28 0.85
N MET A 185 6.87 18.75 0.27
CA MET A 185 6.42 17.38 0.47
C MET A 185 7.43 16.38 -0.11
N ILE A 186 7.87 16.62 -1.34
CA ILE A 186 8.87 15.78 -2.03
C ILE A 186 10.18 15.76 -1.24
N ASP A 187 10.70 16.91 -0.83
CA ASP A 187 11.94 17.00 -0.07
C ASP A 187 11.86 16.22 1.25
N SER A 188 10.70 16.24 1.91
CA SER A 188 10.47 15.44 3.11
C SER A 188 10.51 13.92 2.83
N VAL A 189 9.90 13.49 1.73
CA VAL A 189 9.95 12.06 1.34
C VAL A 189 11.39 11.64 1.02
N LEU A 190 12.14 12.46 0.29
CA LEU A 190 13.54 12.19 -0.03
C LEU A 190 14.40 12.14 1.24
N ALA A 191 14.20 13.08 2.16
CA ALA A 191 14.95 13.13 3.41
C ALA A 191 14.68 11.89 4.29
N SER A 192 13.40 11.47 4.38
CA SER A 192 13.03 10.23 5.10
C SER A 192 13.55 8.96 4.42
N ALA A 193 13.76 8.96 3.10
CA ALA A 193 14.27 7.79 2.40
C ALA A 193 15.76 7.53 2.67
N VAL A 194 16.55 8.56 2.98
CA VAL A 194 18.02 8.43 3.16
C VAL A 194 18.45 7.39 4.20
N PRO A 195 17.86 7.34 5.42
CA PRO A 195 18.25 6.34 6.40
C PRO A 195 17.85 4.90 6.03
N HIS A 196 16.96 4.71 5.07
CA HIS A 196 16.49 3.40 4.61
C HIS A 196 17.26 2.89 3.37
N LEU A 197 18.05 3.74 2.75
CA LEU A 197 18.93 3.39 1.62
C LEU A 197 20.30 2.90 2.12
#